data_f559a63415745ca1abb586818ce82952
#
_entry.id   f559a63415745ca1abb586818ce82952
#
_cell.length_a   1.000
_cell.length_b   1.000
_cell.length_c   1.000
_cell.angle_alpha   90.00
_cell.angle_beta   90.00
_cell.angle_gamma   90.00
#
_symmetry.space_group_name_H-M   'P 1'
#
loop_
_entity.id
_entity.type
_entity.pdbx_description
1 polymer ?
#
loop_
_entity_poly.entity_id
_entity_poly.type
_entity_poly.pdbx_seq_one_letter_code
_entity_poly.pdbx_strand_id
1 'polypeptide(L)'
;MTVEAGSPIAEDAARAAHELATGEPGRAARRWLGPTALCAFLFFGAITAVVLSGVSRAGFDVPVEQAVQHVAWGPLTYFMTVTNVTGGLIQDLVGAAVVIALFAWDRRAGWLMALGALGSLIDQIVKVSVQRHRPSADLVTILNPSKGYSYPSGHAVFFTWLCVMLAAGVAPHVGRTWRRLLWTLAAFVILFACIGRVWAGAHWPSDVIAGFLLGLGWSAFILWLPERWLPSPSRRWVSRRRTSSRGAAT
;
A
#
# COMPACT_ATOMS: atom_id res chain seq x y z
N MET A 1 11.05 -40.19 19.74
CA MET A 1 9.68 -40.19 19.19
C MET A 1 9.78 -39.83 17.73
N THR A 2 9.70 -40.80 16.86
CA THR A 2 9.65 -40.61 15.40
C THR A 2 8.23 -40.19 15.05
N VAL A 3 8.06 -38.95 14.52
CA VAL A 3 6.77 -38.49 14.02
C VAL A 3 6.51 -39.24 12.70
N GLU A 4 5.45 -40.08 12.68
CA GLU A 4 5.08 -40.82 11.46
C GLU A 4 4.76 -39.81 10.31
N ALA A 5 5.35 -40.08 9.13
CA ALA A 5 5.05 -39.36 7.92
C ALA A 5 3.57 -39.55 7.58
N GLY A 6 2.75 -38.50 7.69
CA GLY A 6 1.30 -38.51 7.47
C GLY A 6 0.48 -38.16 8.73
N SER A 7 1.12 -37.88 9.87
CA SER A 7 0.39 -37.33 11.02
C SER A 7 -0.02 -35.87 10.77
N PRO A 8 -1.19 -35.41 11.28
CA PRO A 8 -1.62 -33.99 11.13
C PRO A 8 -0.53 -33.00 11.60
N ILE A 9 0.25 -33.37 12.60
CA ILE A 9 1.36 -32.56 13.13
C ILE A 9 2.50 -32.46 12.11
N ALA A 10 2.83 -33.53 11.38
CA ALA A 10 3.87 -33.54 10.37
C ALA A 10 3.45 -32.71 9.14
N GLU A 11 2.18 -32.78 8.76
CA GLU A 11 1.63 -31.96 7.67
C GLU A 11 1.60 -30.47 8.04
N ASP A 12 1.22 -30.13 9.26
CA ASP A 12 1.23 -28.74 9.73
C ASP A 12 2.66 -28.19 9.85
N ALA A 13 3.61 -29.00 10.30
CA ALA A 13 5.02 -28.62 10.34
C ALA A 13 5.61 -28.45 8.94
N ALA A 14 5.29 -29.33 7.99
CA ALA A 14 5.72 -29.20 6.60
C ALA A 14 5.09 -27.97 5.93
N ARG A 15 3.83 -27.69 6.24
CA ARG A 15 3.12 -26.48 5.77
C ARG A 15 3.74 -25.21 6.33
N ALA A 16 4.02 -25.16 7.64
CA ALA A 16 4.69 -24.04 8.27
C ALA A 16 6.11 -23.84 7.70
N ALA A 17 6.85 -24.93 7.46
CA ALA A 17 8.16 -24.87 6.82
C ALA A 17 8.07 -24.33 5.37
N HIS A 18 7.06 -24.74 4.60
CA HIS A 18 6.82 -24.25 3.27
C HIS A 18 6.48 -22.75 3.27
N GLU A 19 5.60 -22.30 4.16
CA GLU A 19 5.23 -20.90 4.34
C GLU A 19 6.45 -20.03 4.74
N LEU A 20 7.30 -20.56 5.61
CA LEU A 20 8.56 -19.91 6.00
C LEU A 20 9.56 -19.85 4.83
N ALA A 21 9.59 -20.88 3.98
CA ALA A 21 10.52 -20.98 2.87
C ALA A 21 10.08 -20.13 1.65
N THR A 22 8.78 -20.04 1.38
CA THR A 22 8.27 -19.33 0.19
C THR A 22 8.09 -17.83 0.43
N GLY A 23 7.97 -17.41 1.69
CA GLY A 23 7.68 -16.01 2.04
C GLY A 23 6.29 -15.53 1.59
N GLU A 24 5.48 -16.44 1.05
CA GLU A 24 4.09 -16.14 0.70
C GLU A 24 3.29 -15.91 1.98
N PRO A 25 2.28 -15.01 1.97
CA PRO A 25 1.37 -14.92 3.09
C PRO A 25 0.73 -16.29 3.25
N GLY A 26 0.98 -16.95 4.40
CA GLY A 26 0.43 -18.25 4.69
C GLY A 26 -1.07 -18.29 4.52
N ARG A 27 -1.68 -19.47 4.37
CA ARG A 27 -3.15 -19.60 4.25
C ARG A 27 -3.88 -18.82 5.34
N ALA A 28 -3.28 -18.74 6.54
CA ALA A 28 -3.79 -17.97 7.67
C ALA A 28 -3.81 -16.45 7.38
N ALA A 29 -2.81 -15.91 6.71
CA ALA A 29 -2.78 -14.49 6.33
C ALA A 29 -3.69 -14.22 5.13
N ARG A 30 -3.73 -15.12 4.12
CA ARG A 30 -4.60 -14.96 2.94
C ARG A 30 -6.08 -14.92 3.28
N ARG A 31 -6.54 -15.68 4.29
CA ARG A 31 -7.95 -15.67 4.70
C ARG A 31 -8.43 -14.28 5.14
N TRP A 32 -7.53 -13.41 5.59
CA TRP A 32 -7.87 -12.05 6.02
C TRP A 32 -7.86 -11.02 4.90
N LEU A 33 -7.25 -11.31 3.73
CA LEU A 33 -7.15 -10.35 2.63
C LEU A 33 -8.53 -9.98 2.05
N GLY A 34 -9.40 -10.96 1.82
CA GLY A 34 -10.77 -10.70 1.34
C GLY A 34 -11.58 -9.84 2.31
N PRO A 35 -11.72 -10.24 3.60
CA PRO A 35 -12.34 -9.40 4.62
C PRO A 35 -11.71 -8.00 4.74
N THR A 36 -10.37 -7.88 4.70
CA THR A 36 -9.68 -6.58 4.72
C THR A 36 -10.09 -5.71 3.52
N ALA A 37 -10.11 -6.27 2.31
CA ALA A 37 -10.53 -5.55 1.12
C ALA A 37 -11.98 -5.07 1.25
N LEU A 38 -12.89 -5.96 1.67
CA LEU A 38 -14.30 -5.63 1.87
C LEU A 38 -14.49 -4.52 2.91
N CYS A 39 -13.88 -4.66 4.09
CA CYS A 39 -13.96 -3.64 5.13
C CYS A 39 -13.40 -2.29 4.65
N ALA A 40 -12.24 -2.29 3.98
CA ALA A 40 -11.64 -1.06 3.46
C ALA A 40 -12.55 -0.37 2.45
N PHE A 41 -13.19 -1.11 1.53
CA PHE A 41 -14.14 -0.52 0.57
C PHE A 41 -15.43 -0.06 1.23
N LEU A 42 -15.96 -0.76 2.24
CA LEU A 42 -17.13 -0.32 2.99
C LEU A 42 -16.84 0.99 3.75
N PHE A 43 -15.70 1.07 4.44
CA PHE A 43 -15.31 2.31 5.11
C PHE A 43 -15.03 3.45 4.13
N PHE A 44 -14.39 3.17 2.99
CA PHE A 44 -14.23 4.13 1.91
C PHE A 44 -15.57 4.68 1.43
N GLY A 45 -16.56 3.80 1.18
CA GLY A 45 -17.91 4.18 0.79
C GLY A 45 -18.63 5.02 1.85
N ALA A 46 -18.51 4.65 3.13
CA ALA A 46 -19.07 5.40 4.24
C ALA A 46 -18.46 6.82 4.34
N ILE A 47 -17.13 6.94 4.24
CA ILE A 47 -16.45 8.25 4.22
C ILE A 47 -16.89 9.07 3.00
N THR A 48 -17.02 8.43 1.83
CA THR A 48 -17.51 9.11 0.61
C THR A 48 -18.90 9.69 0.84
N ALA A 49 -19.81 8.95 1.45
CA ALA A 49 -21.16 9.43 1.77
C ALA A 49 -21.14 10.62 2.74
N VAL A 50 -20.30 10.56 3.79
CA VAL A 50 -20.11 11.67 4.74
C VAL A 50 -19.51 12.90 4.05
N VAL A 51 -18.55 12.73 3.16
CA VAL A 51 -17.96 13.83 2.39
C VAL A 51 -18.99 14.49 1.48
N LEU A 52 -19.81 13.69 0.79
CA LEU A 52 -20.88 14.20 -0.09
C LEU A 52 -21.97 14.95 0.70
N SER A 53 -22.23 14.61 1.96
CA SER A 53 -23.16 15.35 2.81
C SER A 53 -22.64 16.72 3.25
N GLY A 54 -21.33 17.00 3.08
CA GLY A 54 -20.68 18.25 3.49
C GLY A 54 -20.38 18.39 4.98
N VAL A 55 -20.87 17.48 5.84
CA VAL A 55 -20.71 17.53 7.30
C VAL A 55 -19.26 17.36 7.75
N SER A 56 -18.44 16.62 7.02
CA SER A 56 -17.05 16.33 7.41
C SER A 56 -16.16 17.56 7.57
N ARG A 57 -16.39 18.62 6.81
CA ARG A 57 -15.50 19.80 6.77
C ARG A 57 -15.39 20.49 8.12
N ALA A 58 -16.51 20.92 8.70
CA ALA A 58 -16.51 21.67 9.95
C ALA A 58 -16.32 20.78 11.19
N GLY A 59 -16.88 19.55 11.17
CA GLY A 59 -16.89 18.67 12.34
C GLY A 59 -15.61 17.86 12.55
N PHE A 60 -14.86 17.56 11.48
CA PHE A 60 -13.68 16.68 11.54
C PHE A 60 -12.47 17.27 10.83
N ASP A 61 -12.60 17.66 9.55
CA ASP A 61 -11.44 17.94 8.70
C ASP A 61 -10.66 19.17 9.19
N VAL A 62 -11.32 20.30 9.42
CA VAL A 62 -10.64 21.53 9.83
C VAL A 62 -9.96 21.36 11.20
N PRO A 63 -10.63 20.86 12.27
CA PRO A 63 -9.98 20.71 13.57
C PRO A 63 -8.78 19.75 13.54
N VAL A 64 -8.91 18.64 12.82
CA VAL A 64 -7.82 17.64 12.72
C VAL A 64 -6.65 18.18 11.91
N GLU A 65 -6.91 18.89 10.80
CA GLU A 65 -5.85 19.47 9.98
C GLU A 65 -5.08 20.54 10.77
N GLN A 66 -5.78 21.44 11.46
CA GLN A 66 -5.15 22.43 12.32
C GLN A 66 -4.31 21.77 13.42
N ALA A 67 -4.83 20.72 14.08
CA ALA A 67 -4.08 19.98 15.09
C ALA A 67 -2.79 19.36 14.50
N VAL A 68 -2.84 18.76 13.33
CA VAL A 68 -1.67 18.19 12.63
C VAL A 68 -0.65 19.28 12.29
N GLN A 69 -1.10 20.46 11.87
CA GLN A 69 -0.22 21.58 11.53
C GLN A 69 0.47 22.21 12.74
N HIS A 70 -0.12 22.11 13.93
CA HIS A 70 0.48 22.61 15.18
C HIS A 70 1.56 21.66 15.77
N VAL A 71 1.67 20.42 15.28
CA VAL A 71 2.70 19.48 15.76
C VAL A 71 4.08 19.89 15.24
N ALA A 72 5.05 19.94 16.14
CA ALA A 72 6.46 20.15 15.80
C ALA A 72 7.08 18.84 15.26
N TRP A 73 6.93 18.58 13.97
CA TRP A 73 7.37 17.33 13.32
C TRP A 73 8.90 17.16 13.22
N GLY A 74 9.70 18.22 13.46
CA GLY A 74 11.14 18.17 13.42
C GLY A 74 11.69 17.63 12.08
N PRO A 75 12.65 16.67 12.11
CA PRO A 75 13.23 16.13 10.88
C PRO A 75 12.25 15.42 9.95
N LEU A 76 11.09 14.95 10.46
CA LEU A 76 10.07 14.32 9.64
C LEU A 76 9.46 15.27 8.59
N THR A 77 9.56 16.59 8.79
CA THR A 77 9.14 17.58 7.80
C THR A 77 9.89 17.45 6.47
N TYR A 78 11.17 17.10 6.51
CA TYR A 78 11.95 16.84 5.27
C TYR A 78 11.38 15.67 4.49
N PHE A 79 11.09 14.56 5.18
CA PHE A 79 10.48 13.40 4.54
C PHE A 79 9.10 13.72 3.97
N MET A 80 8.25 14.40 4.76
CA MET A 80 6.92 14.82 4.30
C MET A 80 7.01 15.78 3.11
N THR A 81 7.96 16.69 3.08
CA THR A 81 8.20 17.60 1.94
C THR A 81 8.58 16.81 0.69
N VAL A 82 9.53 15.87 0.80
CA VAL A 82 9.93 15.03 -0.34
C VAL A 82 8.75 14.25 -0.90
N THR A 83 7.93 13.62 -0.05
CA THR A 83 6.73 12.91 -0.52
C THR A 83 5.69 13.83 -1.13
N ASN A 84 5.59 15.09 -0.68
CA ASN A 84 4.66 16.07 -1.21
C ASN A 84 5.04 16.58 -2.62
N VAL A 85 6.33 16.71 -2.93
CA VAL A 85 6.78 17.16 -4.26
C VAL A 85 6.75 16.06 -5.31
N THR A 86 6.60 14.79 -4.91
CA THR A 86 6.48 13.63 -5.83
C THR A 86 5.09 13.48 -6.42
N GLY A 87 4.34 14.56 -6.63
CA GLY A 87 2.98 14.52 -7.19
C GLY A 87 2.93 14.66 -8.72
N GLY A 88 1.75 14.37 -9.27
CA GLY A 88 1.48 14.52 -10.71
C GLY A 88 2.42 13.65 -11.56
N LEU A 89 3.01 14.23 -12.60
CA LEU A 89 3.86 13.51 -13.55
C LEU A 89 5.05 12.79 -12.88
N ILE A 90 5.63 13.36 -11.83
CA ILE A 90 6.75 12.71 -11.11
C ILE A 90 6.28 11.41 -10.47
N GLN A 91 5.11 11.42 -9.84
CA GLN A 91 4.48 10.23 -9.27
C GLN A 91 4.24 9.14 -10.32
N ASP A 92 3.72 9.53 -11.48
CA ASP A 92 3.44 8.60 -12.58
C ASP A 92 4.73 8.00 -13.15
N LEU A 93 5.77 8.83 -13.33
CA LEU A 93 7.09 8.37 -13.78
C LEU A 93 7.76 7.43 -12.78
N VAL A 94 7.70 7.73 -11.48
CA VAL A 94 8.21 6.84 -10.42
C VAL A 94 7.45 5.52 -10.44
N GLY A 95 6.13 5.55 -10.50
CA GLY A 95 5.31 4.34 -10.59
C GLY A 95 5.67 3.48 -11.80
N ALA A 96 5.75 4.09 -12.98
CA ALA A 96 6.14 3.41 -14.21
C ALA A 96 7.56 2.81 -14.14
N ALA A 97 8.52 3.57 -13.61
CA ALA A 97 9.90 3.10 -13.46
C ALA A 97 9.98 1.87 -12.52
N VAL A 98 9.25 1.88 -11.40
CA VAL A 98 9.21 0.75 -10.47
C VAL A 98 8.52 -0.46 -11.11
N VAL A 99 7.43 -0.27 -11.85
CA VAL A 99 6.77 -1.35 -12.62
C VAL A 99 7.77 -1.99 -13.59
N ILE A 100 8.46 -1.20 -14.41
CA ILE A 100 9.44 -1.68 -15.39
C ILE A 100 10.60 -2.42 -14.70
N ALA A 101 11.16 -1.85 -13.64
CA ALA A 101 12.26 -2.44 -12.88
C ALA A 101 11.85 -3.80 -12.28
N LEU A 102 10.64 -3.90 -11.74
CA LEU A 102 10.13 -5.16 -11.18
C LEU A 102 9.83 -6.19 -12.27
N PHE A 103 9.31 -5.82 -13.43
CA PHE A 103 9.18 -6.75 -14.56
C PHE A 103 10.52 -7.30 -15.04
N ALA A 104 11.56 -6.44 -15.06
CA ALA A 104 12.92 -6.88 -15.41
C ALA A 104 13.52 -7.83 -14.36
N TRP A 105 13.15 -7.67 -13.10
CA TRP A 105 13.65 -8.47 -11.99
C TRP A 105 12.85 -9.76 -11.76
N ASP A 106 11.53 -9.66 -11.57
CA ASP A 106 10.60 -10.78 -11.36
C ASP A 106 9.22 -10.48 -11.96
N ARG A 107 8.77 -11.35 -12.87
CA ARG A 107 7.51 -11.16 -13.59
C ARG A 107 6.30 -11.04 -12.65
N ARG A 108 6.27 -11.84 -11.56
CA ARG A 108 5.15 -11.80 -10.61
C ARG A 108 5.11 -10.47 -9.87
N ALA A 109 6.27 -10.00 -9.38
CA ALA A 109 6.39 -8.69 -8.74
C ALA A 109 5.98 -7.55 -9.69
N GLY A 110 6.40 -7.61 -10.95
CA GLY A 110 5.99 -6.65 -11.98
C GLY A 110 4.48 -6.61 -12.21
N TRP A 111 3.83 -7.78 -12.32
CA TRP A 111 2.37 -7.84 -12.46
C TRP A 111 1.62 -7.36 -11.22
N LEU A 112 2.07 -7.71 -10.01
CA LEU A 112 1.48 -7.18 -8.79
C LEU A 112 1.53 -5.64 -8.78
N MET A 113 2.68 -5.08 -9.14
CA MET A 113 2.86 -3.62 -9.21
C MET A 113 1.96 -2.98 -10.29
N ALA A 114 1.90 -3.57 -11.49
CA ALA A 114 1.06 -3.07 -12.58
C ALA A 114 -0.44 -3.11 -12.23
N LEU A 115 -0.89 -4.21 -11.60
CA LEU A 115 -2.28 -4.30 -11.12
C LEU A 115 -2.55 -3.32 -9.97
N GLY A 116 -1.57 -3.11 -9.07
CA GLY A 116 -1.66 -2.09 -8.02
C GLY A 116 -1.85 -0.69 -8.61
N ALA A 117 -1.13 -0.34 -9.67
CA ALA A 117 -1.20 0.95 -10.33
C ALA A 117 -2.60 1.29 -10.90
N LEU A 118 -3.43 0.28 -11.21
CA LEU A 118 -4.82 0.50 -11.61
C LEU A 118 -5.65 1.18 -10.51
N GLY A 119 -5.23 1.08 -9.24
CA GLY A 119 -5.83 1.84 -8.14
C GLY A 119 -5.79 3.35 -8.36
N SER A 120 -4.74 3.87 -9.03
CA SER A 120 -4.66 5.29 -9.38
C SER A 120 -5.68 5.70 -10.45
N LEU A 121 -6.09 4.81 -11.34
CA LEU A 121 -7.18 5.08 -12.29
C LEU A 121 -8.53 5.17 -11.57
N ILE A 122 -8.77 4.29 -10.60
CA ILE A 122 -9.98 4.33 -9.77
C ILE A 122 -10.02 5.65 -8.98
N ASP A 123 -8.89 6.08 -8.40
CA ASP A 123 -8.76 7.40 -7.75
C ASP A 123 -9.22 8.54 -8.67
N GLN A 124 -8.76 8.58 -9.92
CA GLN A 124 -9.13 9.63 -10.88
C GLN A 124 -10.63 9.62 -11.19
N ILE A 125 -11.23 8.44 -11.37
CA ILE A 125 -12.68 8.30 -11.61
C ILE A 125 -13.46 8.87 -10.41
N VAL A 126 -13.12 8.47 -9.20
CA VAL A 126 -13.76 8.97 -7.97
C VAL A 126 -13.58 10.49 -7.84
N LYS A 127 -12.38 10.99 -8.12
CA LYS A 127 -12.02 12.42 -8.03
C LYS A 127 -12.92 13.29 -8.90
N VAL A 128 -13.13 12.91 -10.16
CA VAL A 128 -14.00 13.64 -11.07
C VAL A 128 -15.49 13.48 -10.76
N SER A 129 -15.87 12.40 -10.08
CA SER A 129 -17.26 12.15 -9.65
C SER A 129 -17.65 12.95 -8.41
N VAL A 130 -16.74 13.05 -7.42
CA VAL A 130 -17.00 13.74 -6.14
C VAL A 130 -16.75 15.25 -6.21
N GLN A 131 -15.78 15.68 -6.98
CA GLN A 131 -15.43 17.10 -7.24
C GLN A 131 -15.24 17.97 -5.97
N ARG A 132 -14.72 17.39 -4.90
CA ARG A 132 -14.52 18.08 -3.64
C ARG A 132 -13.47 19.19 -3.74
N HIS A 133 -13.76 20.37 -3.19
CA HIS A 133 -12.80 21.47 -3.09
C HIS A 133 -11.71 21.17 -2.05
N ARG A 134 -10.50 21.64 -2.33
CA ARG A 134 -9.33 21.52 -1.43
C ARG A 134 -9.45 22.45 -0.22
N PRO A 135 -8.58 22.23 0.81
CA PRO A 135 -8.38 23.18 1.88
C PRO A 135 -8.10 24.59 1.35
N SER A 136 -8.62 25.59 2.04
CA SER A 136 -8.47 27.00 1.69
C SER A 136 -7.70 27.75 2.79
N ALA A 137 -6.98 28.81 2.41
CA ALA A 137 -6.08 29.53 3.30
C ALA A 137 -6.79 30.33 4.42
N ASP A 138 -8.10 30.51 4.31
CA ASP A 138 -8.95 31.08 5.36
C ASP A 138 -9.23 30.11 6.53
N LEU A 139 -9.03 28.80 6.31
CA LEU A 139 -9.31 27.76 7.30
C LEU A 139 -8.04 27.11 7.85
N VAL A 140 -7.02 26.92 7.03
CA VAL A 140 -5.79 26.19 7.36
C VAL A 140 -4.57 26.77 6.65
N THR A 141 -3.36 26.43 7.10
CA THR A 141 -2.13 26.86 6.42
C THR A 141 -1.87 26.04 5.16
N ILE A 142 -1.67 26.71 4.02
CA ILE A 142 -1.36 26.04 2.75
C ILE A 142 0.14 26.13 2.48
N LEU A 143 0.87 25.04 2.75
CA LEU A 143 2.32 24.93 2.51
C LEU A 143 2.65 24.44 1.10
N ASN A 144 1.76 23.62 0.50
CA ASN A 144 1.95 23.08 -0.84
C ASN A 144 0.65 23.20 -1.65
N PRO A 145 0.45 24.31 -2.38
CA PRO A 145 -0.70 24.49 -3.25
C PRO A 145 -0.82 23.39 -4.29
N SER A 146 -1.95 22.72 -4.32
CA SER A 146 -2.24 21.63 -5.25
C SER A 146 -3.44 21.98 -6.13
N LYS A 147 -3.42 21.57 -7.40
CA LYS A 147 -4.50 21.83 -8.36
C LYS A 147 -5.53 20.68 -8.40
N GLY A 148 -6.71 20.99 -8.96
CA GLY A 148 -7.79 20.02 -9.17
C GLY A 148 -8.54 19.62 -7.90
N TYR A 149 -9.36 18.58 -7.98
CA TYR A 149 -10.23 18.14 -6.89
C TYR A 149 -9.46 17.45 -5.76
N SER A 150 -10.01 17.54 -4.55
CA SER A 150 -9.36 17.09 -3.33
C SER A 150 -9.57 15.60 -3.05
N TYR A 151 -10.77 15.07 -3.29
CA TYR A 151 -11.18 13.74 -2.83
C TYR A 151 -11.12 12.67 -3.94
N PRO A 152 -10.61 11.49 -3.66
CA PRO A 152 -9.74 11.15 -2.52
C PRO A 152 -8.31 11.66 -2.73
N SER A 153 -7.42 11.48 -1.75
CA SER A 153 -6.02 11.89 -1.89
C SER A 153 -5.23 10.92 -2.78
N GLY A 154 -4.88 11.33 -4.00
CA GLY A 154 -4.11 10.51 -4.94
C GLY A 154 -2.74 10.09 -4.42
N HIS A 155 -2.06 10.93 -3.61
CA HIS A 155 -0.81 10.51 -2.94
C HIS A 155 -1.04 9.38 -1.94
N ALA A 156 -2.11 9.45 -1.14
CA ALA A 156 -2.43 8.39 -0.20
C ALA A 156 -2.73 7.07 -0.92
N VAL A 157 -3.51 7.11 -2.01
CA VAL A 157 -3.74 5.94 -2.88
C VAL A 157 -2.40 5.40 -3.41
N PHE A 158 -1.60 6.27 -4.02
CA PHE A 158 -0.34 5.90 -4.67
C PHE A 158 0.65 5.27 -3.70
N PHE A 159 1.02 5.96 -2.60
CA PHE A 159 1.98 5.42 -1.64
C PHE A 159 1.49 4.14 -0.98
N THR A 160 0.17 4.00 -0.78
CA THR A 160 -0.39 2.77 -0.20
C THR A 160 -0.23 1.59 -1.15
N TRP A 161 -0.71 1.66 -2.40
CA TRP A 161 -0.57 0.52 -3.31
C TRP A 161 0.90 0.28 -3.69
N LEU A 162 1.70 1.35 -3.90
CA LEU A 162 3.11 1.22 -4.23
C LEU A 162 3.88 0.44 -3.17
N CYS A 163 3.77 0.87 -1.90
CA CYS A 163 4.50 0.25 -0.79
C CYS A 163 3.99 -1.17 -0.49
N VAL A 164 2.67 -1.39 -0.51
CA VAL A 164 2.10 -2.73 -0.27
C VAL A 164 2.49 -3.70 -1.37
N MET A 165 2.36 -3.31 -2.65
CA MET A 165 2.71 -4.18 -3.77
C MET A 165 4.21 -4.44 -3.89
N LEU A 166 5.05 -3.42 -3.61
CA LEU A 166 6.50 -3.58 -3.55
C LEU A 166 6.89 -4.56 -2.44
N ALA A 167 6.35 -4.36 -1.24
CA ALA A 167 6.61 -5.26 -0.12
C ALA A 167 6.14 -6.69 -0.42
N ALA A 168 4.93 -6.87 -0.96
CA ALA A 168 4.39 -8.18 -1.32
C ALA A 168 5.20 -8.86 -2.45
N GLY A 169 5.66 -8.09 -3.43
CA GLY A 169 6.47 -8.61 -4.55
C GLY A 169 7.89 -9.01 -4.12
N VAL A 170 8.51 -8.26 -3.19
CA VAL A 170 9.89 -8.49 -2.73
C VAL A 170 9.95 -9.49 -1.56
N ALA A 171 8.95 -9.52 -0.68
CA ALA A 171 8.94 -10.35 0.53
C ALA A 171 9.28 -11.84 0.30
N PRO A 172 8.82 -12.51 -0.79
CA PRO A 172 9.16 -13.90 -1.07
C PRO A 172 10.65 -14.13 -1.36
N HIS A 173 11.39 -13.10 -1.71
CA HIS A 173 12.79 -13.17 -2.15
C HIS A 173 13.80 -12.85 -1.05
N VAL A 174 13.33 -12.45 0.14
CA VAL A 174 14.18 -12.03 1.26
C VAL A 174 13.95 -12.85 2.52
N GLY A 175 14.93 -12.88 3.41
CA GLY A 175 14.83 -13.56 4.70
C GLY A 175 13.85 -12.88 5.66
N ARG A 176 13.50 -13.56 6.75
CA ARG A 176 12.48 -13.13 7.74
C ARG A 176 12.73 -11.72 8.29
N THR A 177 13.98 -11.38 8.62
CA THR A 177 14.36 -10.07 9.17
C THR A 177 14.12 -8.96 8.15
N TRP A 178 14.62 -9.14 6.92
CA TRP A 178 14.43 -8.19 5.82
C TRP A 178 12.96 -8.02 5.43
N ARG A 179 12.18 -9.10 5.48
CA ARG A 179 10.75 -9.06 5.25
C ARG A 179 10.01 -8.21 6.29
N ARG A 180 10.37 -8.34 7.58
CA ARG A 180 9.81 -7.50 8.63
C ARG A 180 10.17 -6.04 8.42
N LEU A 181 11.46 -5.76 8.17
CA LEU A 181 11.93 -4.40 7.90
C LEU A 181 11.21 -3.78 6.71
N LEU A 182 11.01 -4.53 5.63
CA LEU A 182 10.31 -4.09 4.42
C LEU A 182 8.87 -3.65 4.73
N TRP A 183 8.11 -4.46 5.48
CA TRP A 183 6.75 -4.11 5.87
C TRP A 183 6.70 -2.95 6.87
N THR A 184 7.63 -2.86 7.80
CA THR A 184 7.76 -1.71 8.71
C THR A 184 8.07 -0.43 7.95
N LEU A 185 8.99 -0.48 7.00
CA LEU A 185 9.32 0.66 6.14
C LEU A 185 8.13 1.07 5.26
N ALA A 186 7.42 0.09 4.68
CA ALA A 186 6.21 0.35 3.92
C ALA A 186 5.15 1.08 4.76
N ALA A 187 4.90 0.60 5.97
CA ALA A 187 3.96 1.24 6.90
C ALA A 187 4.40 2.66 7.29
N PHE A 188 5.71 2.86 7.55
CA PHE A 188 6.28 4.18 7.84
C PHE A 188 6.09 5.16 6.67
N VAL A 189 6.44 4.74 5.46
CA VAL A 189 6.30 5.59 4.26
C VAL A 189 4.84 5.96 4.03
N ILE A 190 3.91 4.99 4.10
CA ILE A 190 2.47 5.24 3.93
C ILE A 190 1.97 6.24 4.98
N LEU A 191 2.29 5.99 6.26
CA LEU A 191 1.84 6.84 7.36
C LEU A 191 2.29 8.30 7.18
N PHE A 192 3.59 8.51 6.95
CA PHE A 192 4.13 9.87 6.86
C PHE A 192 3.86 10.54 5.51
N ALA A 193 3.68 9.80 4.44
CA ALA A 193 3.14 10.36 3.20
C ALA A 193 1.69 10.85 3.40
N CYS A 194 0.86 10.09 4.10
CA CYS A 194 -0.51 10.48 4.44
C CYS A 194 -0.56 11.71 5.35
N ILE A 195 0.17 11.69 6.47
CA ILE A 195 0.25 12.83 7.40
C ILE A 195 0.76 14.07 6.68
N GLY A 196 1.77 13.91 5.83
CA GLY A 196 2.37 15.01 5.05
C GLY A 196 1.36 15.74 4.15
N ARG A 197 0.33 15.04 3.64
CA ARG A 197 -0.71 15.68 2.81
C ARG A 197 -1.63 16.58 3.60
N VAL A 198 -1.94 16.18 4.84
CA VAL A 198 -2.71 17.00 5.80
C VAL A 198 -1.85 18.16 6.29
N TRP A 199 -0.62 17.88 6.75
CA TRP A 199 0.32 18.89 7.23
C TRP A 199 0.58 19.99 6.19
N ALA A 200 0.68 19.64 4.92
CA ALA A 200 0.94 20.58 3.84
C ALA A 200 -0.29 21.41 3.41
N GLY A 201 -1.46 21.20 4.00
CA GLY A 201 -2.69 21.89 3.60
C GLY A 201 -3.17 21.50 2.19
N ALA A 202 -2.75 20.34 1.68
CA ALA A 202 -3.03 19.93 0.32
C ALA A 202 -4.31 19.10 0.19
N HIS A 203 -4.70 18.41 1.26
CA HIS A 203 -5.86 17.54 1.33
C HIS A 203 -6.46 17.53 2.74
N TRP A 204 -7.78 17.44 2.80
CA TRP A 204 -8.48 17.21 4.04
C TRP A 204 -8.12 15.85 4.67
N PRO A 205 -8.12 15.72 6.01
CA PRO A 205 -7.92 14.43 6.69
C PRO A 205 -8.78 13.29 6.15
N SER A 206 -10.07 13.56 5.89
CA SER A 206 -10.98 12.55 5.34
C SER A 206 -10.63 12.14 3.90
N ASP A 207 -10.05 13.04 3.06
CA ASP A 207 -9.55 12.69 1.74
C ASP A 207 -8.39 11.70 1.82
N VAL A 208 -7.51 11.92 2.80
CA VAL A 208 -6.31 11.10 3.03
C VAL A 208 -6.69 9.72 3.56
N ILE A 209 -7.60 9.67 4.53
CA ILE A 209 -8.12 8.39 5.06
C ILE A 209 -8.82 7.60 3.95
N ALA A 210 -9.65 8.26 3.15
CA ALA A 210 -10.30 7.62 2.01
C ALA A 210 -9.29 7.11 0.98
N GLY A 211 -8.27 7.90 0.64
CA GLY A 211 -7.20 7.48 -0.27
C GLY A 211 -6.42 6.28 0.25
N PHE A 212 -6.07 6.27 1.54
CA PHE A 212 -5.45 5.13 2.20
C PHE A 212 -6.35 3.87 2.12
N LEU A 213 -7.63 3.99 2.45
CA LEU A 213 -8.58 2.87 2.42
C LEU A 213 -8.78 2.34 1.00
N LEU A 214 -8.86 3.21 -0.02
CA LEU A 214 -8.95 2.81 -1.41
C LEU A 214 -7.69 2.04 -1.84
N GLY A 215 -6.51 2.57 -1.55
CA GLY A 215 -5.23 1.93 -1.85
C GLY A 215 -5.05 0.59 -1.12
N LEU A 216 -5.43 0.52 0.17
CA LEU A 216 -5.37 -0.70 0.97
C LEU A 216 -6.35 -1.75 0.48
N GLY A 217 -7.61 -1.36 0.27
CA GLY A 217 -8.67 -2.23 -0.22
C GLY A 217 -8.33 -2.82 -1.58
N TRP A 218 -7.85 -1.98 -2.51
CA TRP A 218 -7.39 -2.41 -3.82
C TRP A 218 -6.21 -3.39 -3.73
N SER A 219 -5.20 -3.06 -2.93
CA SER A 219 -4.04 -3.92 -2.72
C SER A 219 -4.41 -5.26 -2.10
N ALA A 220 -5.26 -5.26 -1.07
CA ALA A 220 -5.74 -6.47 -0.44
C ALA A 220 -6.56 -7.33 -1.41
N PHE A 221 -7.39 -6.71 -2.25
CA PHE A 221 -8.16 -7.39 -3.29
C PHE A 221 -7.25 -8.09 -4.30
N ILE A 222 -6.23 -7.40 -4.84
CA ILE A 222 -5.27 -8.00 -5.78
C ILE A 222 -4.54 -9.19 -5.14
N LEU A 223 -4.07 -9.04 -3.90
CA LEU A 223 -3.36 -10.12 -3.19
C LEU A 223 -4.28 -11.29 -2.79
N TRP A 224 -5.58 -11.05 -2.71
CA TRP A 224 -6.59 -12.09 -2.45
C TRP A 224 -6.93 -12.92 -3.69
N LEU A 225 -6.74 -12.38 -4.90
CA LEU A 225 -7.04 -13.08 -6.15
C LEU A 225 -6.35 -14.45 -6.20
N PRO A 226 -6.99 -15.47 -6.80
CA PRO A 226 -6.40 -16.80 -6.94
C PRO A 226 -5.02 -16.74 -7.61
N GLU A 227 -4.04 -17.45 -7.07
CA GLU A 227 -2.65 -17.44 -7.58
C GLU A 227 -2.53 -17.87 -9.05
N ARG A 228 -3.45 -18.73 -9.49
CA ARG A 228 -3.53 -19.15 -10.90
C ARG A 228 -3.79 -18.01 -11.89
N TRP A 229 -4.30 -16.88 -11.41
CA TRP A 229 -4.55 -15.67 -12.22
C TRP A 229 -3.33 -14.75 -12.27
N LEU A 230 -2.34 -15.00 -11.40
CA LEU A 230 -1.09 -14.27 -11.39
C LEU A 230 -0.01 -15.09 -12.09
N PRO A 231 0.87 -14.49 -12.89
CA PRO A 231 1.99 -15.17 -13.49
C PRO A 231 2.89 -15.85 -12.45
N SER A 232 3.42 -17.03 -12.82
CA SER A 232 4.40 -17.72 -11.97
C SER A 232 5.67 -16.86 -11.82
N PRO A 233 6.38 -16.96 -10.68
CA PRO A 233 7.69 -16.33 -10.48
C PRO A 233 8.67 -16.71 -11.60
N SER A 234 9.61 -15.83 -11.94
CA SER A 234 10.58 -16.08 -12.98
C SER A 234 11.45 -17.31 -12.68
N ARG A 235 11.73 -18.17 -13.67
CA ARG A 235 12.52 -19.42 -13.51
C ARG A 235 13.93 -19.19 -12.96
N ARG A 236 14.49 -17.99 -13.13
CA ARG A 236 15.83 -17.63 -12.62
C ARG A 236 15.97 -17.75 -11.10
N TRP A 237 14.88 -17.58 -10.36
CA TRP A 237 14.84 -17.70 -8.89
C TRP A 237 14.67 -19.13 -8.41
N VAL A 238 13.91 -19.96 -9.13
CA VAL A 238 13.69 -21.38 -8.79
C VAL A 238 15.00 -22.17 -8.89
N SER A 239 15.86 -21.86 -9.86
CA SER A 239 17.16 -22.54 -10.05
C SER A 239 18.18 -22.20 -8.96
N ARG A 240 18.25 -20.94 -8.49
CA ARG A 240 19.19 -20.55 -7.42
C ARG A 240 18.89 -21.22 -6.08
N ARG A 241 17.62 -21.48 -5.73
CA ARG A 241 17.25 -22.21 -4.51
C ARG A 241 17.66 -23.68 -4.57
N ARG A 242 17.58 -24.34 -5.73
CA ARG A 242 18.03 -25.74 -5.88
C ARG A 242 19.54 -25.92 -5.74
N THR A 243 20.33 -24.94 -6.14
CA THR A 243 21.80 -25.01 -5.99
C THR A 243 22.25 -24.73 -4.57
N SER A 244 21.59 -23.82 -3.81
CA SER A 244 21.95 -23.51 -2.43
C SER A 244 21.60 -24.65 -1.46
N SER A 245 20.53 -25.40 -1.72
CA SER A 245 20.15 -26.56 -0.88
C SER A 245 21.05 -27.79 -1.13
N ARG A 246 21.71 -27.90 -2.30
CA ARG A 246 22.68 -28.98 -2.58
C ARG A 246 24.08 -28.68 -2.02
N GLY A 247 24.46 -27.41 -1.84
CA GLY A 247 25.74 -27.03 -1.24
C GLY A 247 25.76 -27.04 0.30
N ALA A 248 24.62 -27.20 0.95
CA ALA A 248 24.53 -27.31 2.41
C ALA A 248 24.45 -28.77 2.91
N ALA A 249 24.53 -29.76 2.00
CA ALA A 249 24.45 -31.19 2.29
C ALA A 249 25.79 -31.93 2.00
N THR A 250 26.87 -31.19 1.75
CA THR A 250 28.25 -31.70 1.67
C THR A 250 29.10 -31.00 2.73
#